data_9f1c562c31a02d6272b1c3be6135e394
#
_entry.id   9f1c562c31a02d6272b1c3be6135e394
#
_cell.length_a   1.000
_cell.length_b   1.000
_cell.length_c   1.000
_cell.angle_alpha   90.00
_cell.angle_beta   90.00
_cell.angle_gamma   90.00
#
_symmetry.space_group_name_H-M   'P 1'
#
loop_
_entity.id
_entity.type
_entity.pdbx_description
1 polymer ?
#
loop_
_entity_poly.entity_id
_entity_poly.type
_entity_poly.pdbx_seq_one_letter_code
_entity_poly.pdbx_strand_id
1 'polypeptide(L)'
;SVLEQLADSGLTSVGFAPGFDRQGRPDDARKAEAVALARKADTVLLFLGLDEIKESEGIDRSDMKLAVNQLDLLEAISRVNPNVVVVLSAGASLETPWLKNCRALVYGALGGQAGAGAMLDVLTGKVCPSGKLAETWANAYHETPARAHFGGEGRTVEYRESLYVGYRYHQTAGIPAAFPFGYGLSYTSFEYSDLKAGPAGVTLTVTNTGSVAGAEIVQLYVAKPDAKIFRPAQELKGFAKVFLAPG
;
A
#
# COMPACT_ATOMS: atom_id res chain seq x y z
N SER A 1 9.36 14.38 13.08
CA SER A 1 8.61 14.48 11.81
C SER A 1 9.53 14.30 10.62
N VAL A 2 8.97 14.11 9.42
CA VAL A 2 9.75 14.06 8.17
C VAL A 2 10.50 15.38 7.95
N LEU A 3 9.87 16.52 8.24
CA LEU A 3 10.49 17.85 8.09
C LEU A 3 11.76 18.02 8.96
N GLU A 4 11.76 17.52 10.18
CA GLU A 4 12.92 17.58 11.07
C GLU A 4 14.10 16.76 10.54
N GLN A 5 13.82 15.62 9.90
CA GLN A 5 14.83 14.69 9.42
C GLN A 5 15.24 14.95 7.97
N LEU A 6 14.56 15.85 7.28
CA LEU A 6 14.82 16.16 5.88
C LEU A 6 16.23 16.73 5.65
N ALA A 7 16.74 17.50 6.59
CA ALA A 7 18.09 18.09 6.51
C ALA A 7 19.18 17.03 6.37
N ASP A 8 19.01 15.86 6.99
CA ASP A 8 19.98 14.75 6.98
C ASP A 8 19.74 13.75 5.85
N SER A 9 18.73 13.99 5.01
CA SER A 9 18.30 13.06 3.96
C SER A 9 19.09 13.16 2.66
N GLY A 10 19.87 14.23 2.47
CA GLY A 10 20.52 14.56 1.21
C GLY A 10 19.60 15.21 0.16
N LEU A 11 18.33 15.42 0.47
CA LEU A 11 17.40 16.15 -0.38
C LEU A 11 17.47 17.66 -0.13
N THR A 12 17.36 18.45 -1.19
CA THR A 12 17.24 19.92 -1.08
C THR A 12 15.76 20.29 -1.00
N SER A 13 15.35 20.84 0.15
CA SER A 13 13.99 21.30 0.35
C SER A 13 13.72 22.62 -0.34
N VAL A 14 12.72 22.67 -1.20
CA VAL A 14 12.19 23.91 -1.80
C VAL A 14 11.24 24.63 -0.85
N GLY A 15 10.63 23.91 0.09
CA GLY A 15 9.72 24.42 1.10
C GLY A 15 8.70 23.37 1.54
N PHE A 16 7.81 23.81 2.42
CA PHE A 16 6.69 23.01 2.94
C PHE A 16 5.40 23.83 2.88
N ALA A 17 4.31 23.19 2.49
CA ALA A 17 2.97 23.74 2.57
C ALA A 17 2.02 22.70 3.18
N PRO A 18 1.12 23.09 4.11
CA PRO A 18 0.14 22.17 4.70
C PRO A 18 -0.79 21.54 3.67
N GLY A 19 -1.18 22.29 2.64
CA GLY A 19 -1.92 21.80 1.48
C GLY A 19 -3.41 21.59 1.70
N PHE A 20 -3.84 21.02 2.82
CA PHE A 20 -5.24 20.73 3.11
C PHE A 20 -5.55 20.86 4.61
N ASP A 21 -6.84 20.98 4.93
CA ASP A 21 -7.36 20.90 6.30
C ASP A 21 -7.54 19.42 6.71
N ARG A 22 -7.01 19.03 7.87
CA ARG A 22 -7.08 17.66 8.37
C ARG A 22 -8.50 17.18 8.69
N GLN A 23 -9.43 18.10 8.95
CA GLN A 23 -10.83 17.76 9.22
C GLN A 23 -11.66 17.61 7.94
N GLY A 24 -11.02 17.62 6.76
CA GLY A 24 -11.66 17.40 5.48
C GLY A 24 -12.36 18.65 4.91
N ARG A 25 -12.25 19.81 5.55
CA ARG A 25 -12.88 21.06 5.06
C ARG A 25 -12.14 21.61 3.86
N PRO A 26 -12.84 22.21 2.88
CA PRO A 26 -12.19 22.93 1.79
C PRO A 26 -11.32 24.07 2.32
N ASP A 27 -10.12 24.22 1.77
CA ASP A 27 -9.19 25.32 2.09
C ASP A 27 -8.42 25.70 0.82
N ASP A 28 -9.00 26.61 0.06
CA ASP A 28 -8.44 27.04 -1.23
C ASP A 28 -7.12 27.81 -1.07
N ALA A 29 -6.92 28.49 0.05
CA ALA A 29 -5.69 29.21 0.31
C ALA A 29 -4.51 28.25 0.51
N ARG A 30 -4.66 27.21 1.36
CA ARG A 30 -3.65 26.18 1.56
C ARG A 30 -3.38 25.40 0.27
N LYS A 31 -4.43 25.06 -0.47
CA LYS A 31 -4.29 24.39 -1.77
C LYS A 31 -3.49 25.22 -2.75
N ALA A 32 -3.81 26.52 -2.89
CA ALA A 32 -3.09 27.44 -3.79
C ALA A 32 -1.62 27.61 -3.42
N GLU A 33 -1.28 27.71 -2.11
CA GLU A 33 0.08 27.77 -1.62
C GLU A 33 0.85 26.50 -2.01
N ALA A 34 0.29 25.31 -1.76
CA ALA A 34 0.92 24.04 -2.09
C ALA A 34 1.13 23.88 -3.61
N VAL A 35 0.16 24.26 -4.44
CA VAL A 35 0.29 24.24 -5.90
C VAL A 35 1.38 25.21 -6.39
N ALA A 36 1.47 26.40 -5.79
CA ALA A 36 2.51 27.39 -6.15
C ALA A 36 3.91 26.88 -5.77
N LEU A 37 4.04 26.17 -4.65
CA LEU A 37 5.29 25.55 -4.23
C LEU A 37 5.65 24.37 -5.14
N ALA A 38 4.69 23.51 -5.48
CA ALA A 38 4.87 22.36 -6.35
C ALA A 38 5.43 22.71 -7.74
N ARG A 39 5.09 23.90 -8.28
CA ARG A 39 5.64 24.39 -9.55
C ARG A 39 7.14 24.63 -9.53
N LYS A 40 7.73 24.82 -8.36
CA LYS A 40 9.15 25.17 -8.18
C LYS A 40 10.01 23.94 -7.86
N ALA A 41 9.40 22.81 -7.55
CA ALA A 41 10.07 21.60 -7.13
C ALA A 41 10.28 20.64 -8.31
N ASP A 42 11.39 19.91 -8.33
CA ASP A 42 11.61 18.81 -9.27
C ASP A 42 10.73 17.61 -8.94
N THR A 43 10.47 17.39 -7.65
CA THR A 43 9.65 16.30 -7.13
C THR A 43 8.82 16.79 -5.96
N VAL A 44 7.57 16.37 -5.91
CA VAL A 44 6.66 16.64 -4.79
C VAL A 44 6.48 15.38 -3.96
N LEU A 45 6.83 15.44 -2.69
CA LEU A 45 6.47 14.41 -1.72
C LEU A 45 5.14 14.81 -1.08
N LEU A 46 4.07 14.15 -1.47
CA LEU A 46 2.70 14.46 -1.02
C LEU A 46 2.26 13.44 0.04
N PHE A 47 2.19 13.88 1.29
CA PHE A 47 1.76 13.07 2.42
C PHE A 47 0.24 13.10 2.55
N LEU A 48 -0.37 11.95 2.31
CA LEU A 48 -1.81 11.74 2.42
C LEU A 48 -2.10 10.63 3.42
N GLY A 49 -3.33 10.54 3.90
CA GLY A 49 -3.69 9.46 4.80
C GLY A 49 -5.05 9.63 5.46
N LEU A 50 -5.35 8.67 6.31
CA LEU A 50 -6.50 8.74 7.21
C LEU A 50 -6.09 9.47 8.48
N ASP A 51 -6.97 10.33 8.94
CA ASP A 51 -6.82 11.02 10.21
C ASP A 51 -7.62 10.32 11.32
N GLU A 52 -7.50 10.83 12.54
CA GLU A 52 -8.18 10.31 13.73
C GLU A 52 -9.71 10.39 13.67
N ILE A 53 -10.28 11.12 12.73
CA ILE A 53 -11.74 11.19 12.52
C ILE A 53 -12.20 10.02 11.66
N LYS A 54 -11.38 9.65 10.69
CA LYS A 54 -11.66 8.56 9.74
C LYS A 54 -11.21 7.20 10.23
N GLU A 55 -10.17 7.15 11.04
CA GLU A 55 -9.57 5.91 11.52
C GLU A 55 -9.26 6.02 13.02
N SER A 56 -10.18 5.56 13.84
CA SER A 56 -10.11 5.59 15.31
C SER A 56 -10.73 4.35 15.91
N GLU A 57 -10.28 3.99 17.11
CA GLU A 57 -10.89 2.89 17.88
C GLU A 57 -12.38 3.19 18.16
N GLY A 58 -13.21 2.17 18.00
CA GLY A 58 -14.65 2.25 18.27
C GLY A 58 -15.47 2.97 17.19
N ILE A 59 -14.89 3.28 16.04
CA ILE A 59 -15.59 3.91 14.92
C ILE A 59 -15.44 3.03 13.69
N ASP A 60 -16.58 2.66 13.07
CA ASP A 60 -16.60 1.97 11.79
C ASP A 60 -16.56 2.98 10.64
N ARG A 61 -15.73 2.70 9.64
CA ARG A 61 -15.67 3.51 8.43
C ARG A 61 -16.81 3.13 7.50
N SER A 62 -17.44 4.15 6.92
CA SER A 62 -18.51 3.97 5.95
C SER A 62 -18.02 3.77 4.51
N ASP A 63 -16.74 4.05 4.25
CA ASP A 63 -16.09 3.97 2.94
C ASP A 63 -14.60 3.62 3.08
N MET A 64 -13.95 3.36 1.94
CA MET A 64 -12.51 3.11 1.84
C MET A 64 -11.78 4.25 1.12
N LYS A 65 -12.21 5.50 1.29
CA LYS A 65 -11.72 6.64 0.54
C LYS A 65 -10.87 7.58 1.38
N LEU A 66 -9.92 8.23 0.73
CA LEU A 66 -9.29 9.44 1.27
C LEU A 66 -10.31 10.60 1.30
N ALA A 67 -10.05 11.60 2.13
CA ALA A 67 -10.85 12.80 2.17
C ALA A 67 -10.82 13.54 0.81
N VAL A 68 -11.95 14.14 0.42
CA VAL A 68 -12.11 14.81 -0.87
C VAL A 68 -11.07 15.91 -1.07
N ASN A 69 -10.80 16.71 -0.03
CA ASN A 69 -9.83 17.80 -0.09
C ASN A 69 -8.39 17.32 -0.33
N GLN A 70 -8.03 16.12 0.13
CA GLN A 70 -6.74 15.49 -0.17
C GLN A 70 -6.66 15.10 -1.65
N LEU A 71 -7.74 14.53 -2.20
CA LEU A 71 -7.81 14.14 -3.61
C LEU A 71 -7.82 15.34 -4.54
N ASP A 72 -8.52 16.42 -4.18
CA ASP A 72 -8.52 17.69 -4.90
C ASP A 72 -7.13 18.32 -4.93
N LEU A 73 -6.39 18.24 -3.82
CA LEU A 73 -5.01 18.71 -3.77
C LEU A 73 -4.11 17.88 -4.67
N LEU A 74 -4.19 16.54 -4.61
CA LEU A 74 -3.41 15.65 -5.46
C LEU A 74 -3.66 15.95 -6.93
N GLU A 75 -4.91 16.10 -7.34
CA GLU A 75 -5.27 16.43 -8.71
C GLU A 75 -4.72 17.81 -9.13
N ALA A 76 -4.84 18.82 -8.27
CA ALA A 76 -4.34 20.17 -8.56
C ALA A 76 -2.81 20.19 -8.71
N ILE A 77 -2.08 19.47 -7.84
CA ILE A 77 -0.62 19.36 -7.91
C ILE A 77 -0.18 18.57 -9.15
N SER A 78 -0.82 17.45 -9.48
CA SER A 78 -0.45 16.63 -10.63
C SER A 78 -0.57 17.35 -11.98
N ARG A 79 -1.45 18.36 -12.08
CA ARG A 79 -1.58 19.22 -13.26
C ARG A 79 -0.41 20.17 -13.48
N VAL A 80 0.36 20.46 -12.43
CA VAL A 80 1.46 21.45 -12.49
C VAL A 80 2.83 20.81 -12.31
N ASN A 81 2.89 19.62 -11.73
CA ASN A 81 4.11 18.82 -11.56
C ASN A 81 3.80 17.33 -11.74
N PRO A 82 4.35 16.66 -12.77
CA PRO A 82 4.09 15.24 -13.02
C PRO A 82 4.86 14.32 -12.07
N ASN A 83 5.86 14.83 -11.35
CA ASN A 83 6.71 14.05 -10.45
C ASN A 83 6.16 14.06 -9.01
N VAL A 84 4.95 13.57 -8.85
CA VAL A 84 4.33 13.44 -7.53
C VAL A 84 4.58 12.05 -6.96
N VAL A 85 5.16 11.99 -5.78
CA VAL A 85 5.28 10.77 -4.98
C VAL A 85 4.30 10.89 -3.83
N VAL A 86 3.29 10.04 -3.80
CA VAL A 86 2.35 9.97 -2.68
C VAL A 86 2.95 9.09 -1.59
N VAL A 87 3.05 9.62 -0.39
CA VAL A 87 3.40 8.89 0.83
C VAL A 87 2.12 8.73 1.64
N LEU A 88 1.61 7.50 1.70
CA LEU A 88 0.31 7.19 2.25
C LEU A 88 0.44 6.60 3.66
N SER A 89 -0.23 7.22 4.63
CA SER A 89 -0.36 6.72 6.00
C SER A 89 -1.81 6.33 6.28
N ALA A 90 -2.04 5.04 6.49
CA ALA A 90 -3.35 4.48 6.83
C ALA A 90 -3.15 3.12 7.48
N GLY A 91 -4.01 2.75 8.42
CA GLY A 91 -3.98 1.43 9.07
C GLY A 91 -4.75 0.35 8.30
N ALA A 92 -5.46 0.73 7.24
CA ALA A 92 -6.27 -0.18 6.43
C ALA A 92 -6.20 0.16 4.94
N SER A 93 -6.66 -0.77 4.10
CA SER A 93 -6.74 -0.59 2.65
C SER A 93 -7.66 0.56 2.23
N LEU A 94 -7.35 1.16 1.10
CA LEU A 94 -8.06 2.29 0.51
C LEU A 94 -8.37 2.05 -0.96
N GLU A 95 -9.46 2.64 -1.45
CA GLU A 95 -9.70 2.76 -2.88
C GLU A 95 -8.66 3.72 -3.50
N THR A 96 -8.05 3.32 -4.60
CA THR A 96 -6.94 4.05 -5.23
C THR A 96 -7.19 4.49 -6.68
N PRO A 97 -8.39 4.97 -7.07
CA PRO A 97 -8.66 5.42 -8.44
C PRO A 97 -7.84 6.66 -8.84
N TRP A 98 -7.27 7.35 -7.85
CA TRP A 98 -6.42 8.53 -7.99
C TRP A 98 -4.94 8.20 -8.30
N LEU A 99 -4.56 6.92 -8.36
CA LEU A 99 -3.18 6.50 -8.59
C LEU A 99 -2.58 7.07 -9.90
N LYS A 100 -3.41 7.30 -10.91
CA LYS A 100 -3.03 7.95 -12.17
C LYS A 100 -2.49 9.37 -12.02
N ASN A 101 -2.73 10.01 -10.87
CA ASN A 101 -2.30 11.38 -10.56
C ASN A 101 -0.96 11.43 -9.82
N CYS A 102 -0.33 10.29 -9.57
CA CYS A 102 1.01 10.24 -8.99
C CYS A 102 1.93 9.30 -9.79
N ARG A 103 3.23 9.57 -9.71
CA ARG A 103 4.26 8.75 -10.36
C ARG A 103 4.64 7.53 -9.52
N ALA A 104 4.56 7.67 -8.20
CA ALA A 104 4.84 6.59 -7.26
C ALA A 104 3.95 6.71 -6.03
N LEU A 105 3.66 5.54 -5.44
CA LEU A 105 2.95 5.42 -4.17
C LEU A 105 3.84 4.64 -3.19
N VAL A 106 4.12 5.24 -2.04
CA VAL A 106 4.79 4.59 -0.92
C VAL A 106 3.78 4.46 0.21
N TYR A 107 3.45 3.23 0.58
CA TYR A 107 2.53 2.94 1.68
C TYR A 107 3.32 2.72 2.96
N GLY A 108 3.19 3.65 3.90
CA GLY A 108 3.91 3.63 5.18
C GLY A 108 3.14 2.98 6.33
N ALA A 109 1.92 2.53 6.08
CA ALA A 109 1.01 2.06 7.12
C ALA A 109 0.97 3.02 8.33
N LEU A 110 1.00 2.51 9.55
CA LEU A 110 1.15 3.28 10.80
C LEU A 110 2.59 3.10 11.29
N GLY A 111 3.49 3.94 10.80
CA GLY A 111 4.95 3.76 10.91
C GLY A 111 5.54 3.92 12.32
N GLY A 112 4.76 4.33 13.31
CA GLY A 112 5.21 4.50 14.67
C GLY A 112 6.31 5.56 14.84
N GLN A 113 7.08 5.45 15.90
CA GLN A 113 8.07 6.45 16.32
C GLN A 113 9.18 6.69 15.29
N ALA A 114 9.67 5.64 14.64
CA ALA A 114 10.76 5.72 13.64
C ALA A 114 10.27 5.89 12.20
N GLY A 115 8.95 5.96 11.96
CA GLY A 115 8.34 5.94 10.63
C GLY A 115 8.82 7.05 9.71
N ALA A 116 9.07 8.25 10.23
CA ALA A 116 9.53 9.38 9.43
C ALA A 116 10.92 9.12 8.80
N GLY A 117 11.88 8.64 9.60
CA GLY A 117 13.22 8.31 9.12
C GLY A 117 13.22 7.12 8.17
N ALA A 118 12.50 6.06 8.52
CA ALA A 118 12.36 4.88 7.67
C ALA A 118 11.77 5.24 6.29
N MET A 119 10.79 6.14 6.25
CA MET A 119 10.22 6.62 5.02
C MET A 119 11.22 7.40 4.17
N LEU A 120 12.00 8.30 4.78
CA LEU A 120 13.06 9.03 4.07
C LEU A 120 14.16 8.10 3.55
N ASP A 121 14.55 7.09 4.32
CA ASP A 121 15.54 6.10 3.89
C ASP A 121 15.07 5.34 2.63
N VAL A 122 13.78 5.03 2.54
CA VAL A 122 13.19 4.44 1.33
C VAL A 122 13.15 5.44 0.18
N LEU A 123 12.62 6.66 0.43
CA LEU A 123 12.46 7.69 -0.60
C LEU A 123 13.78 8.14 -1.22
N THR A 124 14.87 8.11 -0.46
CA THR A 124 16.21 8.48 -0.91
C THR A 124 17.00 7.30 -1.50
N GLY A 125 16.46 6.08 -1.44
CA GLY A 125 17.15 4.88 -1.89
C GLY A 125 18.23 4.36 -0.95
N LYS A 126 18.39 4.93 0.24
CA LYS A 126 19.31 4.45 1.27
C LYS A 126 18.91 3.04 1.75
N VAL A 127 17.62 2.76 1.75
CA VAL A 127 17.05 1.43 2.01
C VAL A 127 16.22 0.99 0.82
N CYS A 128 16.51 -0.20 0.28
CA CYS A 128 15.72 -0.83 -0.76
C CYS A 128 14.42 -1.39 -0.14
N PRO A 129 13.22 -0.94 -0.59
CA PRO A 129 11.96 -1.41 -0.02
C PRO A 129 11.77 -2.91 -0.30
N SER A 130 11.25 -3.62 0.69
CA SER A 130 10.99 -5.06 0.59
C SER A 130 9.67 -5.48 1.25
N GLY A 131 8.88 -4.52 1.74
CA GLY A 131 7.58 -4.76 2.32
C GLY A 131 6.59 -5.31 1.30
N LYS A 132 5.76 -6.27 1.72
CA LYS A 132 4.65 -6.80 0.93
C LYS A 132 3.35 -6.57 1.69
N LEU A 133 2.27 -6.29 0.95
CA LEU A 133 0.96 -6.07 1.55
C LEU A 133 0.48 -7.32 2.30
N ALA A 134 0.05 -7.14 3.53
CA ALA A 134 -0.54 -8.19 4.37
C ALA A 134 -2.06 -8.34 4.17
N GLU A 135 -2.63 -7.58 3.25
CA GLU A 135 -4.04 -7.63 2.88
C GLU A 135 -4.24 -7.37 1.37
N THR A 136 -5.40 -7.76 0.85
CA THR A 136 -5.80 -7.45 -0.53
C THR A 136 -6.50 -6.10 -0.56
N TRP A 137 -6.06 -5.19 -1.42
CA TRP A 137 -6.72 -3.91 -1.65
C TRP A 137 -7.73 -4.06 -2.78
N ALA A 138 -9.01 -4.01 -2.44
CA ALA A 138 -10.09 -4.01 -3.42
C ALA A 138 -10.09 -2.72 -4.24
N ASN A 139 -10.61 -2.74 -5.48
CA ASN A 139 -10.78 -1.50 -6.25
C ASN A 139 -11.86 -0.61 -5.66
N ALA A 140 -12.88 -1.22 -5.03
CA ALA A 140 -13.99 -0.50 -4.42
C ALA A 140 -14.53 -1.24 -3.19
N TYR A 141 -15.09 -0.51 -2.25
CA TYR A 141 -15.66 -1.05 -1.01
C TYR A 141 -16.70 -2.16 -1.25
N HIS A 142 -17.53 -2.00 -2.28
CA HIS A 142 -18.56 -3.01 -2.60
C HIS A 142 -18.01 -4.36 -3.09
N GLU A 143 -16.73 -4.45 -3.43
CA GLU A 143 -16.05 -5.69 -3.81
C GLU A 143 -15.49 -6.46 -2.60
N THR A 144 -15.59 -5.92 -1.38
CA THR A 144 -15.15 -6.63 -0.18
C THR A 144 -16.17 -7.69 0.24
N PRO A 145 -15.74 -8.90 0.67
CA PRO A 145 -16.67 -10.01 0.93
C PRO A 145 -17.62 -9.73 2.10
N ALA A 146 -17.17 -9.02 3.13
CA ALA A 146 -17.95 -8.74 4.33
C ALA A 146 -18.97 -7.60 4.17
N ARG A 147 -18.85 -6.77 3.13
CA ARG A 147 -19.59 -5.50 3.00
C ARG A 147 -21.11 -5.64 3.17
N ALA A 148 -21.71 -6.72 2.66
CA ALA A 148 -23.16 -6.91 2.71
C ALA A 148 -23.68 -7.34 4.09
N HIS A 149 -22.78 -7.75 5.01
CA HIS A 149 -23.13 -8.34 6.31
C HIS A 149 -22.40 -7.69 7.47
N PHE A 150 -21.49 -6.75 7.19
CA PHE A 150 -20.76 -6.03 8.21
C PHE A 150 -21.71 -5.14 9.06
N GLY A 151 -21.45 -5.11 10.36
CA GLY A 151 -22.29 -4.38 11.32
C GLY A 151 -23.42 -5.23 11.93
N GLY A 152 -23.87 -6.27 11.22
CA GLY A 152 -24.93 -7.19 11.69
C GLY A 152 -26.31 -6.57 11.76
N GLU A 153 -27.29 -7.35 12.23
CA GLU A 153 -28.64 -6.92 12.47
C GLU A 153 -29.01 -7.16 13.94
N GLY A 154 -29.37 -6.10 14.64
CA GLY A 154 -29.74 -6.16 16.05
C GLY A 154 -28.59 -6.65 16.94
N ARG A 155 -28.69 -7.86 17.48
CA ARG A 155 -27.69 -8.48 18.37
C ARG A 155 -26.84 -9.57 17.68
N THR A 156 -27.03 -9.78 16.40
CA THR A 156 -26.39 -10.89 15.66
C THR A 156 -25.50 -10.35 14.57
N VAL A 157 -24.28 -10.87 14.50
CA VAL A 157 -23.34 -10.63 13.40
C VAL A 157 -23.04 -11.96 12.73
N GLU A 158 -23.18 -12.03 11.41
CA GLU A 158 -22.95 -13.23 10.61
C GLU A 158 -21.70 -13.07 9.77
N TYR A 159 -20.71 -13.95 9.97
CA TYR A 159 -19.48 -14.04 9.16
C TYR A 159 -19.71 -14.96 7.95
N ARG A 160 -20.55 -14.49 7.01
CA ARG A 160 -20.97 -15.30 5.85
C ARG A 160 -19.85 -15.59 4.88
N GLU A 161 -18.83 -14.76 4.85
CA GLU A 161 -17.64 -14.97 4.03
C GLU A 161 -16.83 -16.20 4.48
N SER A 162 -16.98 -16.67 5.73
CA SER A 162 -16.29 -17.83 6.28
C SER A 162 -14.76 -17.69 6.10
N LEU A 163 -14.12 -18.63 5.43
CA LEU A 163 -12.69 -18.60 5.11
C LEU A 163 -12.34 -17.82 3.82
N TYR A 164 -13.35 -17.33 3.09
CA TYR A 164 -13.15 -16.58 1.85
C TYR A 164 -12.98 -15.09 2.12
N VAL A 165 -11.87 -14.73 2.77
CA VAL A 165 -11.47 -13.36 3.10
C VAL A 165 -10.23 -12.96 2.30
N GLY A 166 -10.07 -11.67 2.02
CA GLY A 166 -8.92 -11.12 1.32
C GLY A 166 -8.65 -11.83 -0.01
N TYR A 167 -7.40 -12.27 -0.23
CA TYR A 167 -6.99 -12.92 -1.48
C TYR A 167 -7.73 -14.24 -1.76
N ARG A 168 -8.14 -15.00 -0.73
CA ARG A 168 -8.90 -16.23 -0.91
C ARG A 168 -10.25 -15.96 -1.58
N TYR A 169 -10.92 -14.87 -1.19
CA TYR A 169 -12.15 -14.43 -1.83
C TYR A 169 -11.89 -13.92 -3.25
N HIS A 170 -11.03 -12.91 -3.40
CA HIS A 170 -10.79 -12.25 -4.68
C HIS A 170 -10.36 -13.23 -5.77
N GLN A 171 -9.41 -14.12 -5.46
CA GLN A 171 -8.92 -15.12 -6.43
C GLN A 171 -9.95 -16.20 -6.75
N THR A 172 -10.71 -16.67 -5.75
CA THR A 172 -11.72 -17.72 -5.96
C THR A 172 -12.94 -17.20 -6.73
N ALA A 173 -13.33 -15.96 -6.47
CA ALA A 173 -14.44 -15.30 -7.16
C ALA A 173 -14.03 -14.66 -8.50
N GLY A 174 -12.75 -14.63 -8.84
CA GLY A 174 -12.24 -13.99 -10.06
C GLY A 174 -12.39 -12.46 -10.06
N ILE A 175 -12.42 -11.83 -8.88
CA ILE A 175 -12.55 -10.38 -8.74
C ILE A 175 -11.16 -9.75 -8.71
N PRO A 176 -10.81 -8.88 -9.70
CA PRO A 176 -9.52 -8.20 -9.70
C PRO A 176 -9.34 -7.31 -8.47
N ALA A 177 -8.14 -7.27 -7.93
CA ALA A 177 -7.74 -6.37 -6.86
C ALA A 177 -6.91 -5.19 -7.39
N ALA A 178 -7.00 -4.02 -6.75
CA ALA A 178 -6.10 -2.90 -7.02
C ALA A 178 -4.66 -3.29 -6.70
N PHE A 179 -4.46 -3.91 -5.53
CA PHE A 179 -3.19 -4.53 -5.14
C PHE A 179 -3.49 -5.86 -4.44
N PRO A 180 -2.97 -6.98 -4.94
CA PRO A 180 -3.21 -8.27 -4.29
C PRO A 180 -2.41 -8.39 -2.98
N PHE A 181 -2.88 -9.27 -2.09
CA PHE A 181 -2.08 -9.73 -0.95
C PHE A 181 -0.69 -10.17 -1.40
N GLY A 182 0.34 -9.80 -0.66
CA GLY A 182 1.71 -10.13 -0.99
C GLY A 182 2.36 -9.21 -2.06
N TYR A 183 1.65 -8.21 -2.57
CA TYR A 183 2.20 -7.24 -3.52
C TYR A 183 3.16 -6.26 -2.85
N GLY A 184 4.22 -5.90 -3.56
CA GLY A 184 5.15 -4.84 -3.19
C GLY A 184 6.32 -4.82 -4.16
N LEU A 185 6.69 -3.62 -4.61
CA LEU A 185 7.82 -3.40 -5.51
C LEU A 185 9.13 -3.23 -4.75
N SER A 186 10.22 -3.38 -5.45
CA SER A 186 11.59 -3.19 -4.96
C SER A 186 12.35 -2.24 -5.89
N TYR A 187 13.50 -1.73 -5.47
CA TYR A 187 14.44 -1.01 -6.33
C TYR A 187 15.38 -1.95 -7.10
N THR A 188 15.24 -3.26 -6.90
CA THR A 188 15.92 -4.31 -7.65
C THR A 188 14.92 -5.32 -8.20
N SER A 189 15.39 -6.29 -9.00
CA SER A 189 14.57 -7.34 -9.60
C SER A 189 15.03 -8.70 -9.13
N PHE A 190 14.09 -9.63 -9.02
CA PHE A 190 14.38 -11.01 -8.60
C PHE A 190 13.84 -12.00 -9.63
N GLU A 191 14.62 -13.04 -9.88
CA GLU A 191 14.24 -14.19 -10.71
C GLU A 191 14.11 -15.42 -9.83
N TYR A 192 13.11 -16.26 -10.15
CA TYR A 192 12.82 -17.51 -9.47
C TYR A 192 13.08 -18.65 -10.43
N SER A 193 13.92 -19.63 -10.03
CA SER A 193 14.28 -20.80 -10.84
C SER A 193 14.35 -22.08 -10.02
N ASP A 194 14.55 -23.20 -10.68
CA ASP A 194 14.81 -24.52 -10.09
C ASP A 194 13.79 -24.98 -9.04
N LEU A 195 12.52 -24.64 -9.25
CA LEU A 195 11.46 -25.07 -8.33
C LEU A 195 11.37 -26.59 -8.28
N LYS A 196 11.53 -27.16 -7.08
CA LYS A 196 11.34 -28.56 -6.80
C LYS A 196 10.38 -28.71 -5.62
N ALA A 197 9.36 -29.53 -5.81
CA ALA A 197 8.38 -29.85 -4.77
C ALA A 197 8.31 -31.36 -4.54
N GLY A 198 8.21 -31.77 -3.28
CA GLY A 198 8.13 -33.17 -2.90
C GLY A 198 7.65 -33.33 -1.45
N PRO A 199 7.58 -34.57 -0.95
CA PRO A 199 7.12 -34.87 0.42
C PRO A 199 7.97 -34.20 1.51
N ALA A 200 9.24 -33.91 1.23
CA ALA A 200 10.15 -33.24 2.16
C ALA A 200 10.01 -31.72 2.19
N GLY A 201 9.25 -31.15 1.24
CA GLY A 201 9.07 -29.70 1.15
C GLY A 201 9.26 -29.13 -0.26
N VAL A 202 9.44 -27.81 -0.32
CA VAL A 202 9.66 -27.06 -1.55
C VAL A 202 11.02 -26.35 -1.47
N THR A 203 11.78 -26.43 -2.56
CA THR A 203 13.04 -25.69 -2.73
C THR A 203 13.00 -24.94 -4.04
N LEU A 204 13.65 -23.78 -4.09
CA LEU A 204 13.82 -22.98 -5.29
C LEU A 204 15.06 -22.09 -5.17
N THR A 205 15.54 -21.59 -6.27
CA THR A 205 16.60 -20.59 -6.34
C THR A 205 15.98 -19.21 -6.54
N VAL A 206 16.46 -18.22 -5.78
CA VAL A 206 16.11 -16.80 -5.99
C VAL A 206 17.39 -16.04 -6.30
N THR A 207 17.42 -15.36 -7.43
CA THR A 207 18.56 -14.55 -7.88
C THR A 207 18.17 -13.09 -7.91
N ASN A 208 18.97 -12.21 -7.35
CA ASN A 208 18.82 -10.77 -7.54
C ASN A 208 19.43 -10.38 -8.89
N THR A 209 18.59 -10.14 -9.89
CA THR A 209 18.99 -9.81 -11.27
C THR A 209 19.20 -8.32 -11.51
N GLY A 210 18.91 -7.47 -10.51
CA GLY A 210 19.13 -6.03 -10.59
C GLY A 210 20.52 -5.62 -10.08
N SER A 211 20.72 -4.31 -9.95
CA SER A 211 22.01 -3.71 -9.58
C SER A 211 22.11 -3.27 -8.12
N VAL A 212 21.04 -3.40 -7.35
CA VAL A 212 20.95 -2.94 -5.96
C VAL A 212 20.71 -4.15 -5.05
N ALA A 213 21.41 -4.22 -3.92
CA ALA A 213 21.13 -5.22 -2.91
C ALA A 213 19.73 -4.98 -2.31
N GLY A 214 18.98 -6.05 -2.10
CA GLY A 214 17.62 -5.95 -1.58
C GLY A 214 17.13 -7.26 -0.98
N ALA A 215 15.98 -7.20 -0.34
CA ALA A 215 15.33 -8.39 0.18
C ALA A 215 14.06 -8.72 -0.61
N GLU A 216 13.82 -10.01 -0.84
CA GLU A 216 12.59 -10.53 -1.40
C GLU A 216 11.84 -11.34 -0.35
N ILE A 217 10.50 -11.30 -0.38
CA ILE A 217 9.63 -12.16 0.42
C ILE A 217 9.07 -13.24 -0.50
N VAL A 218 9.70 -14.41 -0.46
CA VAL A 218 9.24 -15.59 -1.19
C VAL A 218 7.97 -16.12 -0.53
N GLN A 219 6.92 -16.32 -1.32
CA GLN A 219 5.61 -16.76 -0.84
C GLN A 219 5.24 -18.08 -1.50
N LEU A 220 4.95 -19.11 -0.69
CA LEU A 220 4.52 -20.41 -1.16
C LEU A 220 3.01 -20.55 -1.02
N TYR A 221 2.34 -20.68 -2.16
CA TYR A 221 0.91 -20.96 -2.23
C TYR A 221 0.68 -22.38 -2.71
N VAL A 222 -0.32 -23.04 -2.13
CA VAL A 222 -0.72 -24.41 -2.51
C VAL A 222 -2.17 -24.39 -2.97
N ALA A 223 -2.41 -24.97 -4.13
CA ALA A 223 -3.73 -25.20 -4.71
C ALA A 223 -4.07 -26.71 -4.71
N LYS A 224 -5.37 -27.01 -4.71
CA LYS A 224 -5.90 -28.37 -4.89
C LYS A 224 -7.01 -28.33 -5.93
N PRO A 225 -6.68 -28.39 -7.23
CA PRO A 225 -7.67 -28.24 -8.31
C PRO A 225 -8.78 -29.32 -8.29
N ASP A 226 -8.43 -30.57 -7.90
CA ASP A 226 -9.37 -31.69 -7.86
C ASP A 226 -10.00 -31.88 -6.47
N ALA A 227 -10.28 -30.81 -5.76
CA ALA A 227 -10.91 -30.89 -4.45
C ALA A 227 -12.37 -31.34 -4.55
N LYS A 228 -12.77 -32.33 -3.73
CA LYS A 228 -14.15 -32.83 -3.65
C LYS A 228 -15.11 -31.87 -2.95
N ILE A 229 -14.58 -30.89 -2.23
CA ILE A 229 -15.32 -29.83 -1.53
C ILE A 229 -14.85 -28.47 -2.07
N PHE A 230 -15.73 -27.49 -2.01
CA PHE A 230 -15.39 -26.12 -2.42
C PHE A 230 -14.28 -25.57 -1.53
N ARG A 231 -13.23 -25.04 -2.14
CA ARG A 231 -12.02 -24.53 -1.47
C ARG A 231 -11.54 -23.25 -2.13
N PRO A 232 -10.76 -22.41 -1.42
CA PRO A 232 -10.04 -21.31 -2.04
C PRO A 232 -9.15 -21.77 -3.21
N ALA A 233 -9.04 -20.94 -4.23
CA ALA A 233 -8.22 -21.22 -5.41
C ALA A 233 -6.79 -21.61 -5.04
N GLN A 234 -6.23 -20.95 -4.04
CA GLN A 234 -4.94 -21.28 -3.42
C GLN A 234 -4.85 -20.71 -2.00
N GLU A 235 -3.92 -21.24 -1.22
CA GLU A 235 -3.69 -20.80 0.15
C GLU A 235 -2.19 -20.64 0.42
N LEU A 236 -1.81 -19.53 1.08
CA LEU A 236 -0.44 -19.33 1.57
C LEU A 236 -0.10 -20.39 2.62
N LYS A 237 0.95 -21.15 2.39
CA LYS A 237 1.41 -22.22 3.29
C LYS A 237 2.80 -21.95 3.89
N GLY A 238 3.53 -21.01 3.32
CA GLY A 238 4.82 -20.61 3.85
C GLY A 238 5.33 -19.33 3.20
N PHE A 239 6.23 -18.65 3.89
CA PHE A 239 6.97 -17.53 3.33
C PHE A 239 8.34 -17.42 3.99
N ALA A 240 9.27 -16.83 3.27
CA ALA A 240 10.59 -16.52 3.79
C ALA A 240 11.08 -15.19 3.23
N LYS A 241 11.73 -14.38 4.08
CA LYS A 241 12.41 -13.16 3.64
C LYS A 241 13.89 -13.49 3.46
N VAL A 242 14.40 -13.26 2.26
CA VAL A 242 15.81 -13.46 1.89
C VAL A 242 16.43 -12.15 1.44
N PHE A 243 17.63 -11.86 1.94
CA PHE A 243 18.40 -10.70 1.51
C PHE A 243 19.47 -11.15 0.51
N LEU A 244 19.56 -10.49 -0.64
CA LEU A 244 20.41 -10.86 -1.76
C LEU A 244 21.20 -9.67 -2.27
N ALA A 245 22.51 -9.82 -2.39
CA ALA A 245 23.33 -8.94 -3.21
C ALA A 245 23.03 -9.15 -4.69
N PRO A 246 23.40 -8.20 -5.59
CA PRO A 246 23.34 -8.43 -7.03
C PRO A 246 24.14 -9.63 -7.49
N GLY A 247 23.58 -10.49 -8.35
CA GLY A 247 24.20 -11.69 -8.92
C GLY A 247 23.77 -12.99 -8.25
#